data_8097daa4653bbfa6e38698dedf97b556
#
_entry.id   8097daa4653bbfa6e38698dedf97b556
#
_cell.length_a   1.000
_cell.length_b   1.000
_cell.length_c   1.000
_cell.angle_alpha   90.00
_cell.angle_beta   90.00
_cell.angle_gamma   90.00
#
_symmetry.space_group_name_H-M   'P 1'
#
loop_
_entity.id
_entity.type
_entity.pdbx_description
1 polymer ?
#
loop_
_entity_poly.entity_id
_entity_poly.type
_entity_poly.pdbx_seq_one_letter_code
_entity_poly.pdbx_strand_id
1 'polypeptide(L)'
;MQVLLGKPIMDQIVAGRLCFYRRPVPQVQLYTQGDWRQEINRFHRAQQISILELNTLYHRALNQVGEGVASIFLIHGMLLEDHDYVETVRGLINGQGVTAEYAVQMAEVSFSAAFSAMDSLYMQARAADIRDISRRMLRALMGGRQTLLMDEPAILVSDDYLPSEVMDFDQRHLLGLITRKGSLDSHTAMLVRAYHIPAIVEVPVLSRHEGRLALMDGYTGQVYIDPDQEQMDNLRELYQANGRPKSFSLAAR
;
A
#
# COMPACT_ATOMS: atom_id res chain seq x y z
N MET A 1 23.60 14.92 -9.51
CA MET A 1 22.33 15.13 -8.80
C MET A 1 21.17 15.18 -9.80
N GLN A 2 20.02 14.59 -9.46
CA GLN A 2 18.76 14.72 -10.19
C GLN A 2 17.68 15.12 -9.19
N VAL A 3 16.83 16.08 -9.55
CA VAL A 3 15.69 16.49 -8.72
C VAL A 3 14.41 16.01 -9.41
N LEU A 4 13.57 15.31 -8.65
CA LEU A 4 12.25 14.87 -9.08
C LEU A 4 11.20 15.62 -8.27
N LEU A 5 10.03 15.89 -8.84
CA LEU A 5 8.96 16.61 -8.20
C LEU A 5 7.74 15.70 -8.05
N GLY A 6 7.13 15.72 -6.89
CA GLY A 6 5.89 15.05 -6.56
C GLY A 6 4.99 15.91 -5.68
N LYS A 7 3.93 15.30 -5.14
CA LYS A 7 2.99 15.94 -4.22
C LYS A 7 3.22 15.42 -2.80
N PRO A 8 3.59 16.27 -1.83
CA PRO A 8 3.88 15.83 -0.48
C PRO A 8 2.60 15.49 0.28
N ILE A 9 2.66 14.43 1.09
CA ILE A 9 1.61 14.06 2.06
C ILE A 9 1.93 14.63 3.43
N MET A 10 3.22 14.70 3.80
CA MET A 10 3.71 15.13 5.11
C MET A 10 4.86 16.11 5.00
N ASP A 11 4.84 17.12 5.87
CA ASP A 11 5.86 18.18 5.97
C ASP A 11 7.10 17.73 6.75
N GLN A 12 7.80 16.72 6.22
CA GLN A 12 9.00 16.13 6.87
C GLN A 12 10.12 15.95 5.86
N ILE A 13 11.37 16.00 6.35
CA ILE A 13 12.57 15.74 5.56
C ILE A 13 13.19 14.42 5.99
N VAL A 14 13.47 13.57 5.03
CA VAL A 14 14.05 12.26 5.23
C VAL A 14 15.12 11.97 4.20
N ALA A 15 16.27 11.44 4.66
CA ALA A 15 17.30 10.94 3.78
C ALA A 15 17.52 9.43 4.00
N GLY A 16 17.63 8.69 2.92
CA GLY A 16 17.85 7.25 2.97
C GLY A 16 18.04 6.64 1.59
N ARG A 17 18.36 5.35 1.55
CA ARG A 17 18.44 4.62 0.28
C ARG A 17 17.05 4.29 -0.23
N LEU A 18 16.87 4.38 -1.55
CA LEU A 18 15.64 3.96 -2.21
C LEU A 18 15.60 2.43 -2.31
N CYS A 19 14.52 1.84 -1.84
CA CYS A 19 14.23 0.42 -1.97
C CYS A 19 12.90 0.22 -2.69
N PHE A 20 12.91 -0.43 -3.86
CA PHE A 20 11.70 -0.63 -4.64
C PHE A 20 10.89 -1.80 -4.12
N TYR A 21 9.76 -1.49 -3.52
CA TYR A 21 8.80 -2.48 -3.09
C TYR A 21 8.11 -3.11 -4.31
N ARG A 22 8.42 -4.38 -4.53
CA ARG A 22 7.81 -5.17 -5.59
C ARG A 22 6.85 -6.16 -4.97
N ARG A 23 5.58 -5.98 -5.27
CA ARG A 23 4.56 -6.96 -4.87
C ARG A 23 4.81 -8.28 -5.56
N PRO A 24 4.84 -9.40 -4.83
CA PRO A 24 4.90 -10.69 -5.48
C PRO A 24 3.65 -10.89 -6.33
N VAL A 25 3.85 -11.32 -7.55
CA VAL A 25 2.77 -11.71 -8.44
C VAL A 25 2.36 -13.13 -8.10
N PRO A 26 1.12 -13.36 -7.62
CA PRO A 26 0.66 -14.70 -7.34
C PRO A 26 0.70 -15.56 -8.60
N GLN A 27 1.32 -16.73 -8.54
CA GLN A 27 1.19 -17.72 -9.61
C GLN A 27 -0.14 -18.46 -9.41
N VAL A 28 -1.15 -18.03 -10.14
CA VAL A 28 -2.50 -18.57 -10.03
C VAL A 28 -2.73 -19.62 -11.11
N GLN A 29 -3.13 -20.82 -10.70
CA GLN A 29 -3.58 -21.85 -11.63
C GLN A 29 -5.01 -21.55 -12.07
N LEU A 30 -5.26 -21.68 -13.38
CA LEU A 30 -6.56 -21.35 -13.96
C LEU A 30 -7.65 -22.36 -13.54
N TYR A 31 -7.40 -23.65 -13.73
CA TYR A 31 -8.39 -24.69 -13.48
C TYR A 31 -8.05 -25.51 -12.23
N THR A 32 -9.09 -25.89 -11.47
CA THR A 32 -8.93 -26.87 -10.42
C THR A 32 -8.84 -28.28 -10.99
N GLN A 33 -8.01 -29.11 -10.37
CA GLN A 33 -7.98 -30.57 -10.64
C GLN A 33 -8.92 -31.34 -9.69
N GLY A 34 -9.63 -30.64 -8.81
CA GLY A 34 -10.50 -31.17 -7.79
C GLY A 34 -11.97 -30.80 -7.95
N ASP A 35 -12.75 -31.06 -6.89
CA ASP A 35 -14.16 -30.68 -6.84
C ASP A 35 -14.30 -29.16 -6.59
N TRP A 36 -15.13 -28.49 -7.37
CA TRP A 36 -15.46 -27.08 -7.19
C TRP A 36 -15.98 -26.75 -5.79
N ARG A 37 -16.61 -27.71 -5.08
CA ARG A 37 -17.06 -27.55 -3.68
C ARG A 37 -15.87 -27.33 -2.74
N GLN A 38 -14.75 -27.98 -3.01
CA GLN A 38 -13.53 -27.77 -2.23
C GLN A 38 -12.98 -26.36 -2.43
N GLU A 39 -13.01 -25.86 -3.67
CA GLU A 39 -12.59 -24.49 -3.99
C GLU A 39 -13.49 -23.45 -3.31
N ILE A 40 -14.80 -23.65 -3.27
CA ILE A 40 -15.72 -22.79 -2.51
C ILE A 40 -15.39 -22.84 -1.01
N ASN A 41 -15.10 -23.98 -0.46
CA ASN A 41 -14.73 -24.09 0.96
C ASN A 41 -13.38 -23.39 1.22
N ARG A 42 -12.41 -23.45 0.30
CA ARG A 42 -11.14 -22.72 0.37
C ARG A 42 -11.39 -21.22 0.34
N PHE A 43 -12.23 -20.75 -0.57
CA PHE A 43 -12.64 -19.35 -0.65
C PHE A 43 -13.26 -18.85 0.65
N HIS A 44 -14.25 -19.54 1.20
CA HIS A 44 -14.88 -19.12 2.45
C HIS A 44 -13.92 -19.12 3.63
N ARG A 45 -13.03 -20.12 3.73
CA ARG A 45 -11.99 -20.14 4.77
C ARG A 45 -11.04 -18.96 4.65
N ALA A 46 -10.59 -18.64 3.44
CA ALA A 46 -9.73 -17.48 3.18
C ALA A 46 -10.45 -16.15 3.48
N GLN A 47 -11.75 -16.05 3.17
CA GLN A 47 -12.59 -14.90 3.49
C GLN A 47 -12.64 -14.67 5.02
N GLN A 48 -12.91 -15.71 5.80
CA GLN A 48 -12.94 -15.60 7.26
C GLN A 48 -11.57 -15.21 7.84
N ILE A 49 -10.48 -15.80 7.35
CA ILE A 49 -9.11 -15.41 7.75
C ILE A 49 -8.88 -13.94 7.44
N SER A 50 -9.23 -13.48 6.25
CA SER A 50 -9.04 -12.11 5.83
C SER A 50 -9.83 -11.11 6.67
N ILE A 51 -11.08 -11.43 7.03
CA ILE A 51 -11.91 -10.61 7.92
C ILE A 51 -11.30 -10.53 9.32
N LEU A 52 -10.82 -11.64 9.88
CA LEU A 52 -10.15 -11.64 11.19
C LEU A 52 -8.87 -10.80 11.19
N GLU A 53 -8.09 -10.85 10.12
CA GLU A 53 -6.91 -10.00 9.95
C GLU A 53 -7.28 -8.51 9.85
N LEU A 54 -8.33 -8.17 9.09
CA LEU A 54 -8.83 -6.79 8.97
C LEU A 54 -9.34 -6.26 10.32
N ASN A 55 -10.04 -7.07 11.09
CA ASN A 55 -10.45 -6.71 12.45
C ASN A 55 -9.24 -6.46 13.36
N THR A 56 -8.17 -7.24 13.21
CA THR A 56 -6.91 -7.02 13.96
C THR A 56 -6.27 -5.68 13.55
N LEU A 57 -6.24 -5.36 12.26
CA LEU A 57 -5.76 -4.06 11.76
C LEU A 57 -6.63 -2.91 12.24
N TYR A 58 -7.96 -3.07 12.25
CA TYR A 58 -8.88 -2.09 12.81
C TYR A 58 -8.55 -1.74 14.26
N HIS A 59 -8.45 -2.74 15.13
CA HIS A 59 -8.15 -2.51 16.54
C HIS A 59 -6.77 -1.89 16.76
N ARG A 60 -5.77 -2.30 15.97
CA ARG A 60 -4.44 -1.69 16.01
C ARG A 60 -4.49 -0.22 15.60
N ALA A 61 -5.15 0.11 14.50
CA ALA A 61 -5.30 1.47 14.01
C ALA A 61 -6.16 2.32 14.97
N LEU A 62 -7.26 1.77 15.50
CA LEU A 62 -8.13 2.45 16.46
C LEU A 62 -7.34 2.96 17.67
N ASN A 63 -6.46 2.12 18.21
CA ASN A 63 -5.65 2.46 19.38
C ASN A 63 -4.52 3.48 19.08
N GLN A 64 -4.06 3.56 17.84
CA GLN A 64 -2.91 4.40 17.46
C GLN A 64 -3.31 5.72 16.82
N VAL A 65 -4.35 5.73 15.98
CA VAL A 65 -4.71 6.87 15.12
C VAL A 65 -6.19 7.26 15.16
N GLY A 66 -7.00 6.53 15.92
CA GLY A 66 -8.41 6.81 16.13
C GLY A 66 -9.35 6.21 15.10
N GLU A 67 -10.67 6.30 15.39
CA GLU A 67 -11.75 5.61 14.68
C GLU A 67 -11.89 6.06 13.22
N GLY A 68 -11.76 7.37 12.97
CA GLY A 68 -11.96 7.93 11.62
C GLY A 68 -11.06 7.31 10.55
N VAL A 69 -9.81 6.98 10.92
CA VAL A 69 -8.85 6.33 10.00
C VAL A 69 -8.98 4.82 10.07
N ALA A 70 -9.21 4.25 11.26
CA ALA A 70 -9.32 2.81 11.46
C ALA A 70 -10.52 2.20 10.73
N SER A 71 -11.61 2.95 10.56
CA SER A 71 -12.87 2.48 9.94
C SER A 71 -12.69 1.91 8.54
N ILE A 72 -11.62 2.25 7.82
CA ILE A 72 -11.33 1.67 6.50
C ILE A 72 -11.24 0.14 6.55
N PHE A 73 -10.67 -0.41 7.63
CA PHE A 73 -10.53 -1.88 7.76
C PHE A 73 -11.86 -2.56 8.04
N LEU A 74 -12.82 -1.88 8.71
CA LEU A 74 -14.20 -2.38 8.82
C LEU A 74 -14.91 -2.38 7.47
N ILE A 75 -14.75 -1.30 6.70
CA ILE A 75 -15.29 -1.20 5.34
C ILE A 75 -14.73 -2.31 4.44
N HIS A 76 -13.43 -2.59 4.54
CA HIS A 76 -12.81 -3.71 3.82
C HIS A 76 -13.41 -5.06 4.21
N GLY A 77 -13.71 -5.27 5.50
CA GLY A 77 -14.43 -6.45 5.97
C GLY A 77 -15.83 -6.57 5.34
N MET A 78 -16.59 -5.47 5.32
CA MET A 78 -17.91 -5.42 4.69
C MET A 78 -17.85 -5.70 3.17
N LEU A 79 -16.84 -5.19 2.48
CA LEU A 79 -16.64 -5.47 1.04
C LEU A 79 -16.34 -6.94 0.78
N LEU A 80 -15.63 -7.64 1.69
CA LEU A 80 -15.41 -9.08 1.58
C LEU A 80 -16.69 -9.91 1.78
N GLU A 81 -17.66 -9.37 2.52
CA GLU A 81 -18.97 -9.99 2.77
C GLU A 81 -20.06 -9.51 1.80
N ASP A 82 -19.72 -8.57 0.90
CA ASP A 82 -20.64 -8.05 -0.07
C ASP A 82 -21.20 -9.17 -0.97
N HIS A 83 -22.52 -9.17 -1.15
CA HIS A 83 -23.24 -10.22 -1.87
C HIS A 83 -22.74 -10.35 -3.31
N ASP A 84 -22.58 -9.24 -4.01
CA ASP A 84 -22.19 -9.27 -5.43
C ASP A 84 -20.76 -9.75 -5.61
N TYR A 85 -19.85 -9.36 -4.70
CA TYR A 85 -18.48 -9.85 -4.69
C TYR A 85 -18.43 -11.37 -4.45
N VAL A 86 -19.13 -11.84 -3.42
CA VAL A 86 -19.16 -13.27 -3.05
C VAL A 86 -19.79 -14.12 -4.15
N GLU A 87 -20.94 -13.71 -4.70
CA GLU A 87 -21.62 -14.46 -5.74
C GLU A 87 -20.85 -14.45 -7.07
N THR A 88 -20.13 -13.37 -7.37
CA THR A 88 -19.23 -13.33 -8.54
C THR A 88 -18.13 -14.39 -8.42
N VAL A 89 -17.44 -14.45 -7.27
CA VAL A 89 -16.39 -15.46 -7.05
C VAL A 89 -16.95 -16.88 -7.08
N ARG A 90 -18.09 -17.12 -6.41
CA ARG A 90 -18.75 -18.43 -6.39
C ARG A 90 -19.22 -18.86 -7.78
N GLY A 91 -19.78 -17.92 -8.54
CA GLY A 91 -20.24 -18.16 -9.91
C GLY A 91 -19.09 -18.57 -10.84
N LEU A 92 -17.93 -17.95 -10.73
CA LEU A 92 -16.73 -18.32 -11.46
C LEU A 92 -16.26 -19.73 -11.10
N ILE A 93 -16.17 -20.03 -9.80
CA ILE A 93 -15.74 -21.37 -9.33
C ILE A 93 -16.69 -22.44 -9.80
N ASN A 94 -17.99 -22.28 -9.56
CA ASN A 94 -19.01 -23.31 -9.87
C ASN A 94 -19.27 -23.44 -11.36
N GLY A 95 -19.35 -22.31 -12.08
CA GLY A 95 -19.73 -22.27 -13.50
C GLY A 95 -18.59 -22.58 -14.46
N GLN A 96 -17.34 -22.24 -14.12
CA GLN A 96 -16.19 -22.38 -14.98
C GLN A 96 -15.16 -23.40 -14.48
N GLY A 97 -15.33 -23.96 -13.28
CA GLY A 97 -14.39 -24.93 -12.71
C GLY A 97 -12.99 -24.37 -12.46
N VAL A 98 -12.91 -23.08 -12.17
CA VAL A 98 -11.64 -22.39 -11.88
C VAL A 98 -11.25 -22.52 -10.41
N THR A 99 -9.98 -22.26 -10.09
CA THR A 99 -9.50 -22.22 -8.72
C THR A 99 -10.05 -21.00 -7.97
N ALA A 100 -10.09 -21.06 -6.65
CA ALA A 100 -10.51 -19.94 -5.80
C ALA A 100 -9.62 -18.72 -6.01
N GLU A 101 -8.31 -18.92 -6.20
CA GLU A 101 -7.35 -17.86 -6.48
C GLU A 101 -7.66 -17.14 -7.79
N TYR A 102 -7.93 -17.91 -8.85
CA TYR A 102 -8.27 -17.30 -10.15
C TYR A 102 -9.60 -16.55 -10.09
N ALA A 103 -10.60 -17.11 -9.42
CA ALA A 103 -11.90 -16.46 -9.25
C ALA A 103 -11.78 -15.13 -8.50
N VAL A 104 -11.00 -15.08 -7.41
CA VAL A 104 -10.72 -13.84 -6.66
C VAL A 104 -9.98 -12.82 -7.52
N GLN A 105 -9.01 -13.25 -8.32
CA GLN A 105 -8.27 -12.36 -9.23
C GLN A 105 -9.18 -11.77 -10.31
N MET A 106 -10.07 -12.57 -10.88
CA MET A 106 -11.03 -12.09 -11.89
C MET A 106 -12.08 -11.15 -11.29
N ALA A 107 -12.55 -11.42 -10.07
CA ALA A 107 -13.41 -10.50 -9.34
C ALA A 107 -12.69 -9.16 -9.06
N GLU A 108 -11.43 -9.18 -8.63
CA GLU A 108 -10.60 -7.96 -8.47
C GLU A 108 -10.59 -7.13 -9.75
N VAL A 109 -10.27 -7.74 -10.89
CA VAL A 109 -10.19 -7.05 -12.18
C VAL A 109 -11.54 -6.43 -12.54
N SER A 110 -12.63 -7.20 -12.43
CA SER A 110 -13.98 -6.77 -12.78
C SER A 110 -14.46 -5.60 -11.91
N PHE A 111 -14.43 -5.75 -10.59
CA PHE A 111 -14.89 -4.72 -9.67
C PHE A 111 -13.99 -3.47 -9.68
N SER A 112 -12.66 -3.64 -9.75
CA SER A 112 -11.74 -2.50 -9.85
C SER A 112 -11.96 -1.69 -11.12
N ALA A 113 -12.23 -2.34 -12.25
CA ALA A 113 -12.53 -1.67 -13.50
C ALA A 113 -13.88 -0.93 -13.42
N ALA A 114 -14.92 -1.58 -12.86
CA ALA A 114 -16.23 -0.96 -12.69
C ALA A 114 -16.17 0.29 -11.81
N PHE A 115 -15.52 0.23 -10.65
CA PHE A 115 -15.35 1.40 -9.78
C PHE A 115 -14.50 2.50 -10.42
N SER A 116 -13.43 2.14 -11.14
CA SER A 116 -12.58 3.12 -11.82
C SER A 116 -13.29 3.86 -12.97
N ALA A 117 -14.34 3.28 -13.54
CA ALA A 117 -15.14 3.85 -14.63
C ALA A 117 -16.27 4.77 -14.12
N MET A 118 -16.51 4.87 -12.81
CA MET A 118 -17.55 5.73 -12.25
C MET A 118 -17.14 7.21 -12.29
N ASP A 119 -18.10 8.11 -12.40
CA ASP A 119 -17.86 9.57 -12.46
C ASP A 119 -17.40 10.16 -11.11
N SER A 120 -17.75 9.52 -10.01
CA SER A 120 -17.42 9.98 -8.66
C SER A 120 -15.98 9.61 -8.27
N LEU A 121 -15.14 10.60 -7.96
CA LEU A 121 -13.78 10.38 -7.44
C LEU A 121 -13.76 9.52 -6.17
N TYR A 122 -14.79 9.66 -5.33
CA TYR A 122 -14.97 8.80 -4.15
C TYR A 122 -15.14 7.33 -4.52
N MET A 123 -15.96 7.05 -5.54
CA MET A 123 -16.17 5.67 -6.02
C MET A 123 -14.93 5.14 -6.75
N GLN A 124 -14.23 5.97 -7.53
CA GLN A 124 -12.96 5.57 -8.15
C GLN A 124 -11.92 5.14 -7.12
N ALA A 125 -11.87 5.81 -5.97
CA ALA A 125 -10.97 5.42 -4.87
C ALA A 125 -11.25 4.00 -4.35
N ARG A 126 -12.51 3.52 -4.43
CA ARG A 126 -12.88 2.14 -4.04
C ARG A 126 -12.20 1.05 -4.87
N ALA A 127 -11.75 1.36 -6.08
CA ALA A 127 -10.96 0.42 -6.87
C ALA A 127 -9.67 -0.02 -6.14
N ALA A 128 -9.06 0.87 -5.35
CA ALA A 128 -7.90 0.53 -4.52
C ALA A 128 -8.30 -0.38 -3.34
N ASP A 129 -9.46 -0.15 -2.74
CA ASP A 129 -9.99 -0.99 -1.64
C ASP A 129 -10.26 -2.42 -2.14
N ILE A 130 -10.88 -2.58 -3.31
CA ILE A 130 -11.08 -3.89 -3.95
C ILE A 130 -9.74 -4.61 -4.17
N ARG A 131 -8.72 -3.91 -4.67
CA ARG A 131 -7.38 -4.49 -4.83
C ARG A 131 -6.77 -4.93 -3.50
N ASP A 132 -6.98 -4.15 -2.43
CA ASP A 132 -6.46 -4.49 -1.10
C ASP A 132 -7.10 -5.77 -0.55
N ILE A 133 -8.43 -5.84 -0.54
CA ILE A 133 -9.15 -7.02 -0.03
C ILE A 133 -8.86 -8.28 -0.86
N SER A 134 -8.83 -8.16 -2.19
CA SER A 134 -8.56 -9.31 -3.08
C SER A 134 -7.14 -9.85 -2.91
N ARG A 135 -6.15 -8.97 -2.75
CA ARG A 135 -4.77 -9.39 -2.44
C ARG A 135 -4.65 -10.07 -1.08
N ARG A 136 -5.39 -9.59 -0.09
CA ARG A 136 -5.48 -10.25 1.21
C ARG A 136 -6.08 -11.64 1.08
N MET A 137 -7.17 -11.79 0.32
CA MET A 137 -7.76 -13.08 0.01
C MET A 137 -6.78 -14.04 -0.67
N LEU A 138 -6.06 -13.57 -1.70
CA LEU A 138 -5.04 -14.36 -2.38
C LEU A 138 -3.93 -14.83 -1.44
N ARG A 139 -3.45 -13.96 -0.54
CA ARG A 139 -2.48 -14.36 0.51
C ARG A 139 -3.03 -15.46 1.40
N ALA A 140 -4.28 -15.34 1.86
CA ALA A 140 -4.92 -16.33 2.72
C ALA A 140 -5.10 -17.68 2.00
N LEU A 141 -5.47 -17.67 0.72
CA LEU A 141 -5.60 -18.86 -0.13
C LEU A 141 -4.27 -19.59 -0.33
N MET A 142 -3.19 -18.83 -0.50
CA MET A 142 -1.84 -19.36 -0.78
C MET A 142 -1.05 -19.72 0.50
N GLY A 143 -1.62 -19.47 1.68
CA GLY A 143 -0.97 -19.81 2.97
C GLY A 143 0.21 -18.90 3.33
N GLY A 144 0.34 -17.74 2.70
CA GLY A 144 1.46 -16.82 2.87
C GLY A 144 1.19 -15.69 3.86
N ARG A 145 1.99 -15.56 4.91
CA ARG A 145 2.19 -14.29 5.63
C ARG A 145 3.37 -13.57 4.99
N GLN A 146 3.13 -12.43 4.37
CA GLN A 146 4.21 -11.56 3.92
C GLN A 146 4.27 -10.34 4.82
N THR A 147 5.19 -10.38 5.78
CA THR A 147 5.71 -9.15 6.38
C THR A 147 6.90 -8.74 5.50
N LEU A 148 6.88 -7.52 5.00
CA LEU A 148 8.07 -6.97 4.35
C LEU A 148 9.10 -6.71 5.46
N LEU A 149 10.01 -7.65 5.62
CA LEU A 149 11.19 -7.44 6.47
C LEU A 149 12.18 -6.60 5.66
N MET A 150 12.55 -5.47 6.20
CA MET A 150 13.64 -4.65 5.69
C MET A 150 14.86 -4.89 6.57
N ASP A 151 15.98 -5.24 5.94
CA ASP A 151 17.23 -5.50 6.68
C ASP A 151 17.87 -4.19 7.16
N GLU A 152 17.62 -3.09 6.45
CA GLU A 152 18.16 -1.76 6.73
C GLU A 152 17.09 -0.68 6.57
N PRO A 153 17.25 0.48 7.28
CA PRO A 153 16.37 1.62 7.09
C PRO A 153 16.38 2.14 5.65
N ALA A 154 15.20 2.26 5.04
CA ALA A 154 15.07 2.65 3.64
C ALA A 154 13.82 3.51 3.37
N ILE A 155 13.87 4.26 2.27
CA ILE A 155 12.72 4.92 1.66
C ILE A 155 12.13 3.92 0.67
N LEU A 156 10.91 3.46 0.93
CA LEU A 156 10.24 2.52 0.04
C LEU A 156 9.64 3.24 -1.17
N VAL A 157 9.81 2.64 -2.34
CA VAL A 157 9.32 3.14 -3.63
C VAL A 157 8.40 2.11 -4.26
N SER A 158 7.20 2.53 -4.71
CA SER A 158 6.25 1.67 -5.43
C SER A 158 5.48 2.47 -6.48
N ASP A 159 4.61 1.80 -7.24
CA ASP A 159 3.62 2.51 -8.06
C ASP A 159 2.57 3.17 -7.18
N ASP A 160 2.04 2.44 -6.22
CA ASP A 160 1.10 2.87 -5.18
C ASP A 160 1.29 2.00 -3.93
N TYR A 161 0.62 2.34 -2.85
CA TYR A 161 0.52 1.51 -1.66
C TYR A 161 -0.95 1.29 -1.30
N LEU A 162 -1.24 0.12 -0.75
CA LEU A 162 -2.55 -0.22 -0.23
C LEU A 162 -2.62 0.06 1.27
N PRO A 163 -3.80 0.38 1.83
CA PRO A 163 -3.97 0.65 3.24
C PRO A 163 -3.39 -0.44 4.15
N SER A 164 -3.62 -1.71 3.82
CA SER A 164 -3.12 -2.82 4.62
C SER A 164 -1.60 -2.98 4.55
N GLU A 165 -0.97 -2.65 3.41
CA GLU A 165 0.48 -2.72 3.25
C GLU A 165 1.20 -1.72 4.16
N VAL A 166 0.67 -0.48 4.24
CA VAL A 166 1.22 0.56 5.14
C VAL A 166 1.24 0.09 6.59
N MET A 167 0.21 -0.67 7.00
CA MET A 167 0.12 -1.24 8.34
C MET A 167 1.07 -2.43 8.59
N ASP A 168 1.45 -3.12 7.52
CA ASP A 168 2.28 -4.33 7.58
C ASP A 168 3.79 -4.03 7.44
N PHE A 169 4.18 -2.79 7.09
CA PHE A 169 5.59 -2.39 7.02
C PHE A 169 6.25 -2.33 8.40
N ASP A 170 7.53 -2.72 8.46
CA ASP A 170 8.35 -2.55 9.67
C ASP A 170 8.66 -1.07 9.90
N GLN A 171 7.89 -0.45 10.79
CA GLN A 171 8.01 0.97 11.13
C GLN A 171 9.41 1.38 11.63
N ARG A 172 10.22 0.44 12.12
CA ARG A 172 11.57 0.70 12.63
C ARG A 172 12.57 0.99 11.50
N HIS A 173 12.32 0.41 10.33
CA HIS A 173 13.17 0.53 9.14
C HIS A 173 12.52 1.37 8.03
N LEU A 174 11.25 1.76 8.19
CA LEU A 174 10.56 2.60 7.23
C LEU A 174 10.93 4.08 7.45
N LEU A 175 11.77 4.64 6.59
CA LEU A 175 12.13 6.06 6.63
C LEU A 175 11.09 6.95 5.93
N GLY A 176 10.50 6.47 4.86
CA GLY A 176 9.49 7.20 4.11
C GLY A 176 8.95 6.41 2.93
N LEU A 177 7.93 6.96 2.28
CA LEU A 177 7.25 6.35 1.15
C LEU A 177 7.28 7.27 -0.07
N ILE A 178 7.61 6.73 -1.23
CA ILE A 178 7.50 7.40 -2.52
C ILE A 178 6.61 6.57 -3.43
N THR A 179 5.65 7.21 -4.10
CA THR A 179 4.85 6.53 -5.13
C THR A 179 4.92 7.25 -6.47
N ARG A 180 4.87 6.47 -7.56
CA ARG A 180 4.77 7.00 -8.93
C ARG A 180 3.35 7.46 -9.28
N LYS A 181 2.37 6.89 -8.61
CA LYS A 181 0.93 7.18 -8.72
C LYS A 181 0.37 7.45 -7.33
N GLY A 182 -0.92 7.69 -7.24
CA GLY A 182 -1.60 7.86 -5.97
C GLY A 182 -2.33 9.20 -5.89
N SER A 183 -3.09 9.37 -4.82
CA SER A 183 -3.86 10.58 -4.56
C SER A 183 -3.64 11.02 -3.13
N LEU A 184 -3.65 12.34 -2.91
CA LEU A 184 -3.60 12.94 -1.56
C LEU A 184 -4.86 12.64 -0.75
N ASP A 185 -5.97 12.30 -1.41
CA ASP A 185 -7.27 12.03 -0.78
C ASP A 185 -7.57 10.53 -0.66
N SER A 186 -6.59 9.66 -0.95
CA SER A 186 -6.76 8.22 -0.81
C SER A 186 -6.78 7.78 0.66
N HIS A 187 -7.40 6.63 0.94
CA HIS A 187 -7.36 6.01 2.26
C HIS A 187 -5.92 5.69 2.71
N THR A 188 -5.06 5.33 1.78
CA THR A 188 -3.61 5.17 2.05
C THR A 188 -2.99 6.48 2.52
N ALA A 189 -3.28 7.61 1.88
CA ALA A 189 -2.76 8.91 2.28
C ALA A 189 -3.27 9.34 3.67
N MET A 190 -4.54 9.01 4.00
CA MET A 190 -5.09 9.24 5.34
C MET A 190 -4.31 8.45 6.41
N LEU A 191 -4.03 7.16 6.16
CA LEU A 191 -3.22 6.34 7.05
C LEU A 191 -1.80 6.89 7.20
N VAL A 192 -1.14 7.20 6.09
CA VAL A 192 0.22 7.76 6.07
C VAL A 192 0.32 9.03 6.93
N ARG A 193 -0.66 9.95 6.78
CA ARG A 193 -0.73 11.16 7.63
C ARG A 193 -0.91 10.81 9.10
N ALA A 194 -1.85 9.92 9.41
CA ALA A 194 -2.19 9.56 10.78
C ALA A 194 -1.02 8.86 11.50
N TYR A 195 -0.24 8.06 10.78
CA TYR A 195 0.96 7.40 11.29
C TYR A 195 2.22 8.26 11.21
N HIS A 196 2.11 9.51 10.76
CA HIS A 196 3.24 10.44 10.60
C HIS A 196 4.38 9.86 9.74
N ILE A 197 4.05 9.08 8.71
CA ILE A 197 5.04 8.51 7.79
C ILE A 197 5.37 9.55 6.72
N PRO A 198 6.65 9.96 6.54
CA PRO A 198 7.05 10.85 5.47
C PRO A 198 6.69 10.26 4.11
N ALA A 199 5.94 10.99 3.27
CA ALA A 199 5.54 10.45 1.97
C ALA A 199 5.35 11.53 0.91
N ILE A 200 5.73 11.18 -0.34
CA ILE A 200 5.54 12.00 -1.53
C ILE A 200 4.96 11.11 -2.63
N VAL A 201 3.85 11.54 -3.22
CA VAL A 201 3.17 10.81 -4.31
C VAL A 201 3.41 11.47 -5.67
N GLU A 202 3.13 10.74 -6.76
CA GLU A 202 3.28 11.21 -8.14
C GLU A 202 4.73 11.61 -8.50
N VAL A 203 5.73 10.94 -7.91
CA VAL A 203 7.15 11.18 -8.22
C VAL A 203 7.56 10.28 -9.39
N PRO A 204 8.16 10.83 -10.48
CA PRO A 204 8.59 10.03 -11.63
C PRO A 204 9.91 9.29 -11.37
N VAL A 205 9.95 8.50 -10.30
CA VAL A 205 11.09 7.66 -9.93
C VAL A 205 11.19 6.47 -10.88
N LEU A 206 12.38 6.17 -11.35
CA LEU A 206 12.67 5.07 -12.28
C LEU A 206 13.43 3.95 -11.58
N SER A 207 13.29 2.72 -12.06
CA SER A 207 13.94 1.53 -11.46
C SER A 207 15.49 1.64 -11.39
N ARG A 208 16.13 2.46 -12.24
CA ARG A 208 17.57 2.74 -12.17
C ARG A 208 17.98 3.50 -10.89
N HIS A 209 17.04 4.02 -10.12
CA HIS A 209 17.30 4.70 -8.84
C HIS A 209 17.31 3.72 -7.65
N GLU A 210 17.10 2.42 -7.87
CA GLU A 210 17.22 1.37 -6.83
C GLU A 210 18.55 1.47 -6.10
N GLY A 211 18.54 1.46 -4.77
CA GLY A 211 19.71 1.50 -3.89
C GLY A 211 20.41 2.86 -3.80
N ARG A 212 20.01 3.86 -4.60
CA ARG A 212 20.62 5.20 -4.58
C ARG A 212 20.20 5.96 -3.34
N LEU A 213 21.08 6.83 -2.85
CA LEU A 213 20.75 7.76 -1.78
C LEU A 213 19.74 8.79 -2.30
N ALA A 214 18.68 9.03 -1.53
CA ALA A 214 17.71 10.07 -1.83
C ALA A 214 17.43 10.92 -0.58
N LEU A 215 17.10 12.18 -0.82
CA LEU A 215 16.59 13.09 0.19
C LEU A 215 15.19 13.51 -0.24
N MET A 216 14.20 13.23 0.58
CA MET A 216 12.81 13.64 0.40
C MET A 216 12.55 14.93 1.16
N ASP A 217 12.08 15.95 0.47
CA ASP A 217 11.61 17.20 1.05
C ASP A 217 10.08 17.25 1.00
N GLY A 218 9.43 16.90 2.10
CA GLY A 218 7.98 16.91 2.23
C GLY A 218 7.35 18.31 2.29
N TYR A 219 8.13 19.37 2.41
CA TYR A 219 7.61 20.75 2.35
C TYR A 219 7.43 21.23 0.92
N THR A 220 8.34 20.85 0.04
CA THR A 220 8.35 21.28 -1.38
C THR A 220 7.88 20.20 -2.33
N GLY A 221 7.84 18.95 -1.89
CA GLY A 221 7.55 17.79 -2.75
C GLY A 221 8.74 17.37 -3.61
N GLN A 222 9.93 17.87 -3.34
CA GLN A 222 11.15 17.54 -4.09
C GLN A 222 11.81 16.29 -3.55
N VAL A 223 12.30 15.46 -4.46
CA VAL A 223 13.13 14.28 -4.16
C VAL A 223 14.45 14.45 -4.89
N TYR A 224 15.51 14.61 -4.12
CA TYR A 224 16.87 14.75 -4.63
C TYR A 224 17.52 13.36 -4.68
N ILE A 225 18.00 12.96 -5.84
CA ILE A 225 18.70 11.69 -6.06
C ILE A 225 20.19 11.96 -6.07
N ASP A 226 20.96 11.22 -5.25
CA ASP A 226 22.38 11.42 -4.96
C ASP A 226 22.72 12.88 -4.65
N PRO A 227 22.10 13.45 -3.60
CA PRO A 227 22.52 14.76 -3.11
C PRO A 227 23.96 14.69 -2.62
N ASP A 228 24.76 15.71 -2.91
CA ASP A 228 26.08 15.86 -2.32
C ASP A 228 25.98 16.37 -0.86
N GLN A 229 27.12 16.35 -0.18
CA GLN A 229 27.16 16.74 1.24
C GLN A 229 26.79 18.23 1.43
N GLU A 230 27.25 19.10 0.53
CA GLU A 230 26.97 20.53 0.59
C GLU A 230 25.45 20.80 0.48
N GLN A 231 24.76 20.08 -0.40
CA GLN A 231 23.29 20.18 -0.55
C GLN A 231 22.55 19.65 0.66
N MET A 232 23.04 18.54 1.24
CA MET A 232 22.49 17.99 2.47
C MET A 232 22.60 19.00 3.63
N ASP A 233 23.74 19.65 3.75
CA ASP A 233 24.02 20.62 4.82
C ASP A 233 23.25 21.93 4.59
N ASN A 234 23.20 22.44 3.37
CA ASN A 234 22.42 23.63 3.00
C ASN A 234 20.92 23.46 3.27
N LEU A 235 20.34 22.31 2.91
CA LEU A 235 18.94 22.02 3.22
C LEU A 235 18.72 21.94 4.74
N ARG A 236 19.62 21.30 5.46
CA ARG A 236 19.56 21.22 6.94
C ARG A 236 19.57 22.60 7.58
N GLU A 237 20.48 23.47 7.17
CA GLU A 237 20.59 24.86 7.68
C GLU A 237 19.35 25.68 7.33
N LEU A 238 18.85 25.58 6.09
CA LEU A 238 17.66 26.30 5.63
C LEU A 238 16.43 25.96 6.48
N TYR A 239 16.27 24.70 6.85
CA TYR A 239 15.14 24.27 7.67
C TYR A 239 15.31 24.60 9.13
N GLN A 240 16.52 24.61 9.67
CA GLN A 240 16.81 25.06 11.03
C GLN A 240 16.58 26.57 11.17
N ALA A 241 17.03 27.37 10.20
CA ALA A 241 16.87 28.82 10.20
C ALA A 241 15.41 29.27 10.12
N ASN A 242 14.56 28.52 9.42
CA ASN A 242 13.14 28.83 9.26
C ASN A 242 12.24 28.35 10.41
N GLY A 243 12.81 27.88 11.53
CA GLY A 243 12.05 27.43 12.70
C GLY A 243 11.20 26.20 12.46
N ARG A 244 11.46 25.45 11.38
CA ARG A 244 10.72 24.22 11.05
C ARG A 244 11.18 23.05 11.94
N PRO A 245 10.29 22.08 12.28
CA PRO A 245 10.61 21.07 13.28
C PRO A 245 11.80 20.17 12.86
N LYS A 246 12.61 19.81 13.87
CA LYS A 246 13.90 19.12 13.76
C LYS A 246 13.84 17.64 13.34
N SER A 247 12.84 17.19 12.58
CA SER A 247 12.78 15.80 12.12
C SER A 247 13.60 15.61 10.84
N PHE A 248 14.92 15.73 10.96
CA PHE A 248 15.86 15.30 9.96
C PHE A 248 16.31 13.88 10.35
N SER A 249 15.67 12.86 9.78
CA SER A 249 16.08 11.48 9.99
C SER A 249 17.10 11.10 8.93
N LEU A 250 18.38 11.06 9.33
CA LEU A 250 19.44 10.41 8.56
C LEU A 250 19.48 8.95 9.02
N ALA A 251 19.34 8.01 8.11
CA ALA A 251 19.77 6.65 8.38
C ALA A 251 21.29 6.73 8.65
N ALA A 252 21.68 6.50 9.90
CA ALA A 252 23.08 6.40 10.28
C ALA A 252 23.76 5.32 9.43
N ARG A 253 25.02 5.57 9.09
CA ARG A 253 25.93 4.76 8.26
C ARG A 253 25.94 3.29 8.57
#